data_d698928a842b498d2c3355dc472475aa
#
_entry.id   d698928a842b498d2c3355dc472475aa
#
_cell.length_a   1.000
_cell.length_b   1.000
_cell.length_c   1.000
_cell.angle_alpha   90.00
_cell.angle_beta   90.00
_cell.angle_gamma   90.00
#
_symmetry.space_group_name_H-M   'P 1'
#
loop_
_entity.id
_entity.type
_entity.pdbx_description
1 polymer ?
#
loop_
_entity_poly.entity_id
_entity_poly.type
_entity_poly.pdbx_seq_one_letter_code
_entity_poly.pdbx_strand_id
1 'polypeptide(L)'
;MKLDATDVRYITPDEFRVLTAVEMGSKNHEVVPTHLIAQISSLRHTGISKLLSGLLKRRLVARVRNNVYDGFRLTYGGYDYLAVRALSKRKSVYGIGNQIGIGKESDIYIVSTEEGECRVLKIHRLGRISFRNIKEKRDYMGKRKSASWMYMSRLAAEKEYAFMQILHQHGFPVPTPVDQNRHTLLMSYEDAYPLRQISVLPLDQIRRLYSALMALIVRLARAGLIHGDFNEFNLLVREIRNEEEDDSVSAEGDTPATDVRSEGVVEHGKGFTRIVKADSASEEESEEEDEEEDDTSPLNQVVELGEGVQVEPILIDFPQMVSTDHPNADMLFDRDVNCVRRFFRKRFRFESEEFPTFAEVMETVRRDESERLDVLCLLYTSPSPRDLS
;
A
#
# COMPACT_ATOMS: atom_id res chain seq x y z
N MET A 1 0.83 5.43 13.79
CA MET A 1 2.24 5.23 14.27
C MET A 1 3.11 5.43 13.04
N LYS A 2 3.88 6.50 13.01
CA LYS A 2 4.72 6.90 11.87
C LYS A 2 6.01 6.07 11.89
N LEU A 3 6.53 5.66 10.72
CA LEU A 3 7.87 5.10 10.62
C LEU A 3 8.88 6.19 10.98
N ASP A 4 9.70 5.91 11.98
CA ASP A 4 10.87 6.73 12.30
C ASP A 4 12.11 5.96 11.86
N ALA A 5 12.67 6.33 10.73
CA ALA A 5 13.84 5.66 10.16
C ALA A 5 15.19 6.28 10.63
N THR A 6 15.12 7.33 11.45
CA THR A 6 16.30 8.13 11.85
C THR A 6 17.35 7.26 12.53
N ASP A 7 16.92 6.36 13.40
CA ASP A 7 17.81 5.52 14.20
C ASP A 7 18.26 4.22 13.51
N VAL A 8 17.73 3.88 12.32
CA VAL A 8 18.07 2.61 11.63
C VAL A 8 19.57 2.47 11.41
N ARG A 9 20.28 3.59 11.12
CA ARG A 9 21.71 3.63 10.88
C ARG A 9 22.55 3.35 12.13
N TYR A 10 21.99 3.60 13.31
CA TYR A 10 22.69 3.48 14.59
C TYR A 10 22.41 2.15 15.31
N ILE A 11 21.56 1.30 14.75
CA ILE A 11 21.29 -0.04 15.28
C ILE A 11 22.44 -0.98 14.93
N THR A 12 23.04 -1.55 15.94
CA THR A 12 24.15 -2.49 15.77
C THR A 12 23.71 -3.84 15.21
N PRO A 13 24.61 -4.61 14.58
CA PRO A 13 24.30 -5.96 14.11
C PRO A 13 23.74 -6.87 15.21
N ASP A 14 24.23 -6.77 16.44
CA ASP A 14 23.76 -7.58 17.56
C ASP A 14 22.37 -7.15 18.05
N GLU A 15 22.05 -5.85 18.05
CA GLU A 15 20.69 -5.38 18.31
C GLU A 15 19.70 -5.91 17.28
N PHE A 16 20.08 -5.96 16.00
CA PHE A 16 19.24 -6.59 14.98
C PHE A 16 19.11 -8.11 15.16
N ARG A 17 20.15 -8.79 15.64
CA ARG A 17 20.03 -10.23 16.00
C ARG A 17 19.03 -10.43 17.13
N VAL A 18 19.05 -9.54 18.13
CA VAL A 18 18.07 -9.56 19.24
C VAL A 18 16.65 -9.29 18.73
N LEU A 19 16.47 -8.26 17.88
CA LEU A 19 15.15 -8.00 17.26
C LEU A 19 14.62 -9.21 16.47
N THR A 20 15.49 -9.84 15.67
CA THR A 20 15.14 -11.06 14.92
C THR A 20 14.81 -12.21 15.86
N ALA A 21 15.53 -12.35 16.99
CA ALA A 21 15.24 -13.38 17.96
C ALA A 21 13.87 -13.17 18.64
N VAL A 22 13.50 -11.92 18.92
CA VAL A 22 12.15 -11.60 19.43
C VAL A 22 11.07 -11.90 18.38
N GLU A 23 11.31 -11.56 17.09
CA GLU A 23 10.40 -11.91 15.99
C GLU A 23 10.20 -13.44 15.88
N MET A 24 11.29 -14.19 15.86
CA MET A 24 11.23 -15.66 15.76
C MET A 24 10.54 -16.30 16.96
N GLY A 25 10.87 -15.83 18.17
CA GLY A 25 10.24 -16.30 19.39
C GLY A 25 8.73 -16.01 19.44
N SER A 26 8.30 -14.88 18.85
CA SER A 26 6.89 -14.50 18.83
C SER A 26 5.99 -15.35 17.91
N LYS A 27 6.57 -16.26 17.12
CA LYS A 27 5.78 -17.25 16.36
C LYS A 27 5.04 -18.23 17.29
N ASN A 28 5.66 -18.58 18.42
CA ASN A 28 5.15 -19.58 19.35
C ASN A 28 4.84 -19.00 20.74
N HIS A 29 5.30 -17.80 21.05
CA HIS A 29 5.14 -17.16 22.34
C HIS A 29 4.55 -15.76 22.17
N GLU A 30 3.48 -15.43 22.88
CA GLU A 30 2.94 -14.08 22.91
C GLU A 30 3.95 -13.08 23.50
N VAL A 31 4.66 -13.52 24.54
CA VAL A 31 5.74 -12.79 25.21
C VAL A 31 6.99 -13.65 25.19
N VAL A 32 8.09 -13.13 24.64
CA VAL A 32 9.33 -13.90 24.46
C VAL A 32 10.24 -13.69 25.66
N PRO A 33 10.54 -14.77 26.44
CA PRO A 33 11.41 -14.67 27.61
C PRO A 33 12.87 -14.36 27.24
N THR A 34 13.58 -13.65 28.12
CA THR A 34 14.98 -13.24 27.88
C THR A 34 15.92 -14.40 27.58
N HIS A 35 15.74 -15.56 28.25
CA HIS A 35 16.57 -16.74 28.02
C HIS A 35 16.38 -17.30 26.59
N LEU A 36 15.15 -17.30 26.09
CA LEU A 36 14.83 -17.75 24.73
C LEU A 36 15.41 -16.77 23.69
N ILE A 37 15.35 -15.45 23.95
CA ILE A 37 15.99 -14.44 23.11
C ILE A 37 17.51 -14.69 23.04
N ALA A 38 18.15 -15.01 24.17
CA ALA A 38 19.56 -15.36 24.25
C ALA A 38 19.89 -16.57 23.39
N GLN A 39 19.12 -17.62 23.53
CA GLN A 39 19.30 -18.85 22.79
C GLN A 39 19.16 -18.64 21.28
N ILE A 40 18.09 -17.99 20.83
CA ILE A 40 17.83 -17.77 19.40
C ILE A 40 18.87 -16.82 18.79
N SER A 41 19.23 -15.74 19.50
CA SER A 41 20.21 -14.78 19.00
C SER A 41 21.65 -15.32 19.02
N SER A 42 21.92 -16.42 19.72
CA SER A 42 23.26 -16.99 19.94
C SER A 42 24.24 -15.98 20.54
N LEU A 43 23.74 -15.07 21.39
CA LEU A 43 24.53 -14.08 22.12
C LEU A 43 24.72 -14.49 23.57
N ARG A 44 25.83 -14.06 24.19
CA ARG A 44 26.07 -14.32 25.62
C ARG A 44 25.01 -13.63 26.46
N HIS A 45 24.45 -14.34 27.42
CA HIS A 45 23.32 -13.89 28.26
C HIS A 45 23.60 -12.55 28.97
N THR A 46 24.82 -12.30 29.40
CA THR A 46 25.24 -11.06 30.08
C THR A 46 25.13 -9.79 29.20
N GLY A 47 25.28 -9.91 27.88
CA GLY A 47 25.19 -8.77 26.95
C GLY A 47 23.75 -8.40 26.54
N ILE A 48 22.85 -9.37 26.58
CA ILE A 48 21.47 -9.22 26.07
C ILE A 48 20.67 -8.18 26.83
N SER A 49 20.81 -8.12 28.16
CA SER A 49 20.07 -7.15 28.97
C SER A 49 20.42 -5.70 28.58
N LYS A 50 21.68 -5.42 28.21
CA LYS A 50 22.10 -4.11 27.72
C LYS A 50 21.50 -3.81 26.36
N LEU A 51 21.53 -4.78 25.43
CA LEU A 51 20.94 -4.63 24.09
C LEU A 51 19.43 -4.43 24.17
N LEU A 52 18.71 -5.23 24.96
CA LEU A 52 17.29 -5.07 25.20
C LEU A 52 16.95 -3.71 25.82
N SER A 53 17.76 -3.20 26.75
CA SER A 53 17.58 -1.86 27.33
C SER A 53 17.76 -0.78 26.29
N GLY A 54 18.70 -0.92 25.36
CA GLY A 54 18.86 -0.01 24.21
C GLY A 54 17.65 -0.01 23.29
N LEU A 55 17.17 -1.20 22.93
CA LEU A 55 15.98 -1.39 22.07
C LEU A 55 14.70 -0.89 22.74
N LEU A 56 14.57 -1.03 24.07
CA LEU A 56 13.44 -0.47 24.83
C LEU A 56 13.43 1.06 24.79
N LYS A 57 14.58 1.70 24.96
CA LYS A 57 14.72 3.18 24.88
C LYS A 57 14.29 3.71 23.51
N ARG A 58 14.59 2.97 22.45
CA ARG A 58 14.19 3.27 21.07
C ARG A 58 12.78 2.79 20.72
N ARG A 59 12.05 2.23 21.68
CA ARG A 59 10.69 1.71 21.50
C ARG A 59 10.56 0.65 20.38
N LEU A 60 11.64 -0.08 20.10
CA LEU A 60 11.62 -1.17 19.09
C LEU A 60 11.13 -2.50 19.67
N VAL A 61 11.24 -2.66 20.98
CA VAL A 61 10.62 -3.75 21.75
C VAL A 61 9.84 -3.17 22.93
N ALA A 62 8.86 -3.89 23.41
CA ALA A 62 8.11 -3.57 24.62
C ALA A 62 8.34 -4.67 25.66
N ARG A 63 8.58 -4.28 26.92
CA ARG A 63 8.63 -5.23 28.04
C ARG A 63 7.20 -5.51 28.51
N VAL A 64 6.86 -6.77 28.60
CA VAL A 64 5.57 -7.23 29.12
C VAL A 64 5.82 -7.99 30.40
N ARG A 65 5.14 -7.57 31.46
CA ARG A 65 5.07 -8.30 32.72
C ARG A 65 3.75 -9.06 32.75
N ASN A 66 3.81 -10.36 32.73
CA ASN A 66 2.63 -11.21 32.78
C ASN A 66 2.63 -12.00 34.09
N ASN A 67 1.47 -12.51 34.54
CA ASN A 67 1.35 -13.29 35.77
C ASN A 67 2.16 -14.59 35.73
N VAL A 68 2.56 -15.05 34.53
CA VAL A 68 3.26 -16.34 34.37
C VAL A 68 4.78 -16.13 34.21
N TYR A 69 5.21 -15.13 33.39
CA TYR A 69 6.61 -14.81 33.19
C TYR A 69 6.79 -13.42 32.53
N ASP A 70 7.94 -12.82 32.80
CA ASP A 70 8.36 -11.56 32.18
C ASP A 70 9.06 -11.82 30.85
N GLY A 71 8.82 -10.96 29.86
CA GLY A 71 9.49 -11.06 28.57
C GLY A 71 9.32 -9.83 27.72
N PHE A 72 9.58 -10.00 26.43
CA PHE A 72 9.58 -8.92 25.45
C PHE A 72 8.67 -9.24 24.29
N ARG A 73 8.11 -8.20 23.71
CA ARG A 73 7.31 -8.25 22.51
C ARG A 73 7.82 -7.24 21.50
N LEU A 74 7.80 -7.60 20.22
CA LEU A 74 8.17 -6.68 19.14
C LEU A 74 7.10 -5.59 19.03
N THR A 75 7.53 -4.34 18.82
CA THR A 75 6.63 -3.24 18.50
C THR A 75 6.48 -3.10 16.98
N TYR A 76 5.57 -2.26 16.53
CA TYR A 76 5.50 -1.88 15.11
C TYR A 76 6.83 -1.33 14.60
N GLY A 77 7.44 -0.40 15.35
CA GLY A 77 8.76 0.16 14.99
C GLY A 77 9.84 -0.90 14.86
N GLY A 78 9.89 -1.87 15.79
CA GLY A 78 10.86 -2.97 15.70
C GLY A 78 10.65 -3.85 14.45
N TYR A 79 9.41 -4.10 14.09
CA TYR A 79 9.08 -4.87 12.88
C TYR A 79 9.40 -4.10 11.60
N ASP A 80 9.14 -2.78 11.60
CA ASP A 80 9.53 -1.88 10.50
C ASP A 80 11.05 -1.89 10.28
N TYR A 81 11.83 -1.77 11.35
CA TYR A 81 13.28 -1.79 11.28
C TYR A 81 13.84 -3.08 10.70
N LEU A 82 13.24 -4.22 11.06
CA LEU A 82 13.62 -5.50 10.47
C LEU A 82 13.31 -5.56 8.97
N ALA A 83 12.17 -5.02 8.54
CA ALA A 83 11.76 -4.99 7.14
C ALA A 83 12.69 -4.06 6.33
N VAL A 84 12.85 -2.81 6.78
CA VAL A 84 13.71 -1.81 6.12
C VAL A 84 15.15 -2.31 6.01
N ARG A 85 15.70 -2.90 7.09
CA ARG A 85 17.04 -3.48 7.02
C ARG A 85 17.17 -4.60 5.98
N ALA A 86 16.14 -5.44 5.85
CA ALA A 86 16.15 -6.51 4.87
C ALA A 86 16.15 -5.95 3.44
N LEU A 87 15.31 -4.96 3.15
CA LEU A 87 15.26 -4.26 1.86
C LEU A 87 16.57 -3.52 1.55
N SER A 88 17.15 -2.83 2.54
CA SER A 88 18.43 -2.15 2.38
C SER A 88 19.58 -3.11 2.11
N LYS A 89 19.61 -4.28 2.77
CA LYS A 89 20.62 -5.33 2.49
C LYS A 89 20.53 -5.90 1.08
N ARG A 90 19.33 -5.91 0.47
CA ARG A 90 19.11 -6.32 -0.92
C ARG A 90 19.38 -5.19 -1.91
N LYS A 91 19.75 -3.99 -1.42
CA LYS A 91 19.89 -2.77 -2.20
C LYS A 91 18.59 -2.27 -2.86
N SER A 92 17.45 -2.81 -2.46
CA SER A 92 16.15 -2.38 -2.98
C SER A 92 15.75 -0.99 -2.46
N VAL A 93 16.21 -0.61 -1.24
CA VAL A 93 15.99 0.70 -0.60
C VAL A 93 17.30 1.23 -0.05
N TYR A 94 17.65 2.45 -0.44
CA TYR A 94 18.82 3.18 0.07
C TYR A 94 18.42 4.31 1.03
N GLY A 95 17.45 5.13 0.65
CA GLY A 95 16.94 6.25 1.44
C GLY A 95 15.45 6.14 1.72
N ILE A 96 15.01 6.66 2.88
CA ILE A 96 13.60 6.77 3.23
C ILE A 96 13.25 8.24 3.29
N GLY A 97 12.31 8.64 2.45
CA GLY A 97 11.80 10.00 2.34
C GLY A 97 10.53 10.22 3.16
N ASN A 98 9.69 11.11 2.67
CA ASN A 98 8.48 11.54 3.35
C ASN A 98 7.34 10.53 3.24
N GLN A 99 6.46 10.57 4.22
CA GLN A 99 5.18 9.87 4.17
C GLN A 99 4.24 10.64 3.24
N ILE A 100 3.72 9.96 2.22
CA ILE A 100 2.82 10.53 1.21
C ILE A 100 1.37 10.09 1.37
N GLY A 101 1.11 9.08 2.21
CA GLY A 101 -0.23 8.61 2.47
C GLY A 101 -0.35 7.91 3.82
N ILE A 102 -1.52 8.09 4.47
CA ILE A 102 -1.90 7.39 5.69
C ILE A 102 -3.28 6.79 5.46
N GLY A 103 -3.34 5.46 5.46
CA GLY A 103 -4.61 4.74 5.35
C GLY A 103 -5.00 4.05 6.65
N LYS A 104 -6.22 3.55 6.70
CA LYS A 104 -6.70 2.73 7.82
C LYS A 104 -5.84 1.46 8.00
N GLU A 105 -5.34 0.90 6.91
CA GLU A 105 -4.63 -0.39 6.87
C GLU A 105 -3.16 -0.31 6.50
N SER A 106 -2.70 0.83 5.97
CA SER A 106 -1.32 1.00 5.50
C SER A 106 -0.81 2.42 5.61
N ASP A 107 0.51 2.55 5.64
CA ASP A 107 1.25 3.82 5.50
C ASP A 107 2.08 3.76 4.23
N ILE A 108 2.15 4.87 3.50
CA ILE A 108 2.85 4.99 2.21
C ILE A 108 3.99 5.99 2.35
N TYR A 109 5.21 5.57 1.96
CA TYR A 109 6.42 6.38 2.00
C TYR A 109 7.09 6.44 0.63
N ILE A 110 7.68 7.58 0.28
CA ILE A 110 8.66 7.65 -0.80
C ILE A 110 9.98 7.11 -0.27
N VAL A 111 10.63 6.30 -1.08
CA VAL A 111 11.99 5.81 -0.82
C VAL A 111 12.83 5.99 -2.07
N SER A 112 14.15 5.96 -1.93
CA SER A 112 15.07 6.06 -3.07
C SER A 112 15.98 4.85 -3.17
N THR A 113 16.41 4.56 -4.38
CA THR A 113 17.55 3.67 -4.66
C THR A 113 18.87 4.38 -4.43
N GLU A 114 19.98 3.68 -4.59
CA GLU A 114 21.33 4.25 -4.53
C GLU A 114 21.58 5.23 -5.70
N GLU A 115 20.96 4.98 -6.83
CA GLU A 115 21.01 5.80 -8.04
C GLU A 115 20.09 7.03 -7.99
N GLY A 116 19.27 7.16 -6.93
CA GLY A 116 18.35 8.28 -6.75
C GLY A 116 16.96 8.05 -7.36
N GLU A 117 16.68 6.87 -7.92
CA GLU A 117 15.36 6.52 -8.44
C GLU A 117 14.32 6.51 -7.31
N CYS A 118 13.19 7.18 -7.52
CA CYS A 118 12.08 7.18 -6.56
C CYS A 118 11.25 5.89 -6.64
N ARG A 119 10.92 5.34 -5.47
CA ARG A 119 10.04 4.19 -5.30
C ARG A 119 9.05 4.42 -4.18
N VAL A 120 8.03 3.59 -4.11
CA VAL A 120 6.99 3.64 -3.06
C VAL A 120 7.14 2.44 -2.15
N LEU A 121 7.26 2.71 -0.84
CA LEU A 121 7.22 1.71 0.21
C LEU A 121 5.86 1.76 0.90
N LYS A 122 5.05 0.73 0.74
CA LYS A 122 3.78 0.52 1.44
C LYS A 122 4.01 -0.38 2.65
N ILE A 123 3.55 0.07 3.81
CA ILE A 123 3.70 -0.64 5.08
C ILE A 123 2.32 -1.00 5.62
N HIS A 124 2.01 -2.28 5.68
CA HIS A 124 0.72 -2.76 6.19
C HIS A 124 0.61 -2.64 7.71
N ARG A 125 -0.53 -2.10 8.18
CA ARG A 125 -0.83 -1.77 9.58
C ARG A 125 -2.13 -2.41 10.08
N LEU A 126 -2.36 -3.66 9.78
CA LEU A 126 -3.63 -4.34 10.12
C LEU A 126 -3.95 -4.38 11.62
N GLY A 127 -2.98 -4.12 12.49
CA GLY A 127 -3.25 -3.94 13.91
C GLY A 127 -4.00 -2.66 14.30
N ARG A 128 -4.26 -1.74 13.35
CA ARG A 128 -5.11 -0.56 13.54
C ARG A 128 -6.59 -0.90 13.46
N ILE A 129 -6.94 -2.03 12.86
CA ILE A 129 -8.31 -2.48 12.62
C ILE A 129 -8.67 -3.54 13.64
N SER A 130 -9.94 -3.60 14.04
CA SER A 130 -10.41 -4.65 14.92
C SER A 130 -10.27 -6.02 14.22
N PHE A 131 -9.88 -7.02 14.99
CA PHE A 131 -9.76 -8.40 14.51
C PHE A 131 -11.06 -8.92 13.87
N ARG A 132 -12.21 -8.50 14.41
CA ARG A 132 -13.53 -8.86 13.91
C ARG A 132 -13.73 -8.36 12.48
N ASN A 133 -13.44 -7.09 12.22
CA ASN A 133 -13.57 -6.49 10.89
C ASN A 133 -12.66 -7.17 9.85
N ILE A 134 -11.43 -7.56 10.25
CA ILE A 134 -10.53 -8.28 9.34
C ILE A 134 -11.08 -9.66 9.01
N LYS A 135 -11.61 -10.39 10.02
CA LYS A 135 -12.16 -11.72 9.83
C LYS A 135 -13.41 -11.72 8.94
N GLU A 136 -14.23 -10.70 9.04
CA GLU A 136 -15.47 -10.57 8.25
C GLU A 136 -15.20 -10.18 6.79
N LYS A 137 -14.15 -9.37 6.55
CA LYS A 137 -13.85 -8.82 5.22
C LYS A 137 -12.79 -9.60 4.44
N ARG A 138 -12.06 -10.53 5.07
CA ARG A 138 -10.87 -11.17 4.46
C ARG A 138 -10.68 -12.60 4.91
N ASP A 139 -10.39 -13.48 3.95
CA ASP A 139 -10.13 -14.90 4.17
C ASP A 139 -8.72 -15.22 4.69
N TYR A 140 -8.05 -14.25 5.34
CA TYR A 140 -6.68 -14.44 5.84
C TYR A 140 -6.54 -15.49 6.93
N MET A 141 -7.62 -15.80 7.59
CA MET A 141 -7.59 -16.65 8.77
C MET A 141 -7.77 -18.13 8.48
N GLY A 142 -8.43 -18.49 7.38
CA GLY A 142 -8.81 -19.86 7.11
C GLY A 142 -9.48 -20.48 8.35
N LYS A 143 -8.94 -21.57 8.86
CA LYS A 143 -9.43 -22.26 10.06
C LYS A 143 -8.90 -21.70 11.40
N ARG A 144 -8.04 -20.67 11.39
CA ARG A 144 -7.43 -20.12 12.61
C ARG A 144 -8.43 -19.26 13.38
N LYS A 145 -8.44 -19.43 14.73
CA LYS A 145 -9.31 -18.67 15.63
C LYS A 145 -8.73 -17.31 16.03
N SER A 146 -7.39 -17.15 15.97
CA SER A 146 -6.68 -15.92 16.30
C SER A 146 -5.38 -15.81 15.51
N ALA A 147 -4.92 -14.59 15.30
CA ALA A 147 -3.62 -14.32 14.69
C ALA A 147 -3.03 -13.00 15.24
N SER A 148 -1.70 -12.93 15.28
CA SER A 148 -1.03 -11.71 15.67
C SER A 148 -1.15 -10.65 14.54
N TRP A 149 -1.11 -9.37 14.91
CA TRP A 149 -1.10 -8.28 13.94
C TRP A 149 0.09 -8.36 12.96
N MET A 150 1.25 -8.88 13.41
CA MET A 150 2.42 -9.09 12.57
C MET A 150 2.14 -10.12 11.48
N TYR A 151 1.52 -11.22 11.85
CA TYR A 151 1.13 -12.27 10.91
C TYR A 151 0.15 -11.77 9.86
N MET A 152 -0.91 -11.09 10.29
CA MET A 152 -1.93 -10.56 9.39
C MET A 152 -1.37 -9.50 8.43
N SER A 153 -0.54 -8.58 8.95
CA SER A 153 0.09 -7.55 8.12
C SER A 153 1.09 -8.13 7.12
N ARG A 154 1.82 -9.17 7.52
CA ARG A 154 2.72 -9.89 6.62
C ARG A 154 1.92 -10.59 5.51
N LEU A 155 0.86 -11.30 5.86
CA LEU A 155 0.03 -12.02 4.90
C LEU A 155 -0.63 -11.07 3.90
N ALA A 156 -1.08 -9.88 4.36
CA ALA A 156 -1.61 -8.85 3.48
C ALA A 156 -0.57 -8.35 2.47
N ALA A 157 0.67 -8.10 2.92
CA ALA A 157 1.76 -7.68 2.03
C ALA A 157 2.15 -8.76 1.03
N GLU A 158 2.24 -10.03 1.46
CA GLU A 158 2.53 -11.16 0.58
C GLU A 158 1.44 -11.36 -0.47
N LYS A 159 0.17 -11.28 -0.07
CA LYS A 159 -0.98 -11.40 -0.98
C LYS A 159 -0.98 -10.25 -1.99
N GLU A 160 -0.84 -9.01 -1.55
CA GLU A 160 -0.82 -7.85 -2.44
C GLU A 160 0.33 -7.90 -3.44
N TYR A 161 1.53 -8.29 -2.98
CA TYR A 161 2.68 -8.44 -3.86
C TYR A 161 2.47 -9.49 -4.93
N ALA A 162 1.92 -10.65 -4.56
CA ALA A 162 1.64 -11.74 -5.50
C ALA A 162 0.61 -11.31 -6.57
N PHE A 163 -0.47 -10.66 -6.17
CA PHE A 163 -1.44 -10.13 -7.13
C PHE A 163 -0.83 -9.08 -8.05
N MET A 164 -0.06 -8.14 -7.49
CA MET A 164 0.60 -7.10 -8.29
C MET A 164 1.57 -7.71 -9.32
N GLN A 165 2.36 -8.72 -8.93
CA GLN A 165 3.27 -9.41 -9.86
C GLN A 165 2.52 -10.05 -11.03
N ILE A 166 1.45 -10.79 -10.74
CA ILE A 166 0.68 -11.50 -11.76
C ILE A 166 -0.02 -10.49 -12.68
N LEU A 167 -0.66 -9.46 -12.13
CA LEU A 167 -1.32 -8.42 -12.91
C LEU A 167 -0.33 -7.68 -13.80
N HIS A 168 0.85 -7.31 -13.28
CA HIS A 168 1.89 -6.64 -14.04
C HIS A 168 2.42 -7.52 -15.19
N GLN A 169 2.68 -8.80 -14.93
CA GLN A 169 3.14 -9.75 -15.95
C GLN A 169 2.14 -9.94 -17.09
N HIS A 170 0.85 -9.76 -16.82
CA HIS A 170 -0.22 -9.86 -17.82
C HIS A 170 -0.66 -8.49 -18.37
N GLY A 171 0.17 -7.47 -18.19
CA GLY A 171 -0.01 -6.15 -18.79
C GLY A 171 -1.18 -5.35 -18.25
N PHE A 172 -1.64 -5.62 -17.02
CA PHE A 172 -2.60 -4.75 -16.36
C PHE A 172 -1.92 -3.44 -15.91
N PRO A 173 -2.65 -2.31 -15.93
CA PRO A 173 -2.13 -1.02 -15.50
C PRO A 173 -2.01 -0.99 -13.97
N VAL A 174 -0.91 -1.48 -13.45
CA VAL A 174 -0.57 -1.55 -12.03
C VAL A 174 0.88 -1.12 -11.84
N PRO A 175 1.27 -0.60 -10.66
CA PRO A 175 2.66 -0.29 -10.38
C PRO A 175 3.56 -1.51 -10.54
N THR A 176 4.81 -1.31 -10.96
CA THR A 176 5.79 -2.37 -11.08
C THR A 176 6.17 -2.90 -9.69
N PRO A 177 5.94 -4.18 -9.38
CA PRO A 177 6.37 -4.77 -8.12
C PRO A 177 7.89 -4.92 -8.09
N VAL A 178 8.55 -4.39 -7.06
CA VAL A 178 10.02 -4.39 -6.95
C VAL A 178 10.50 -5.43 -5.93
N ASP A 179 10.04 -5.34 -4.70
CA ASP A 179 10.47 -6.24 -3.61
C ASP A 179 9.40 -6.30 -2.51
N GLN A 180 9.46 -7.34 -1.70
CA GLN A 180 8.57 -7.54 -0.57
C GLN A 180 9.38 -8.10 0.62
N ASN A 181 9.11 -7.61 1.82
CA ASN A 181 9.66 -8.18 3.02
C ASN A 181 8.75 -7.96 4.23
N ARG A 182 8.41 -9.03 4.93
CA ARG A 182 7.50 -8.99 6.08
C ARG A 182 6.17 -8.34 5.71
N HIS A 183 5.83 -7.25 6.38
CA HIS A 183 4.61 -6.47 6.19
C HIS A 183 4.79 -5.26 5.25
N THR A 184 5.88 -5.22 4.52
CA THR A 184 6.19 -4.13 3.59
C THR A 184 6.21 -4.61 2.15
N LEU A 185 5.79 -3.73 1.25
CA LEU A 185 5.76 -3.90 -0.19
C LEU A 185 6.47 -2.72 -0.84
N LEU A 186 7.38 -2.99 -1.77
CA LEU A 186 8.10 -1.99 -2.56
C LEU A 186 7.66 -2.07 -4.02
N MET A 187 7.29 -0.92 -4.58
CA MET A 187 6.80 -0.78 -5.96
C MET A 187 7.36 0.48 -6.62
N SER A 188 7.18 0.61 -7.93
CA SER A 188 7.50 1.83 -8.66
C SER A 188 6.75 3.04 -8.10
N TYR A 189 7.33 4.22 -8.26
CA TYR A 189 6.63 5.47 -8.07
C TYR A 189 5.95 5.84 -9.41
N GLU A 190 4.64 6.00 -9.38
CA GLU A 190 3.88 6.44 -10.53
C GLU A 190 3.62 7.94 -10.42
N ASP A 191 3.98 8.70 -11.45
CA ASP A 191 3.63 10.12 -11.56
C ASP A 191 2.15 10.23 -11.98
N ALA A 192 1.28 10.06 -11.01
CA ALA A 192 -0.15 9.95 -11.20
C ALA A 192 -0.92 10.51 -10.00
N TYR A 193 -2.13 10.98 -10.25
CA TYR A 193 -3.00 11.56 -9.23
C TYR A 193 -4.09 10.55 -8.83
N PRO A 194 -4.46 10.47 -7.56
CA PRO A 194 -5.67 9.74 -7.16
C PRO A 194 -6.89 10.25 -7.92
N LEU A 195 -7.71 9.37 -8.48
CA LEU A 195 -8.92 9.72 -9.24
C LEU A 195 -9.83 10.69 -8.46
N ARG A 196 -9.89 10.53 -7.14
CA ARG A 196 -10.62 11.41 -6.22
C ARG A 196 -10.18 12.88 -6.31
N GLN A 197 -8.91 13.18 -6.61
CA GLN A 197 -8.38 14.55 -6.67
C GLN A 197 -8.76 15.29 -7.95
N ILE A 198 -9.12 14.57 -9.00
CA ILE A 198 -9.49 15.16 -10.28
C ILE A 198 -10.88 15.76 -10.18
N SER A 199 -10.98 17.07 -10.35
CA SER A 199 -12.25 17.81 -10.25
C SER A 199 -12.82 18.20 -11.59
N VAL A 200 -11.97 18.51 -12.56
CA VAL A 200 -12.37 18.95 -13.89
C VAL A 200 -11.67 18.11 -14.96
N LEU A 201 -12.46 17.63 -15.90
CA LEU A 201 -12.02 16.91 -17.09
C LEU A 201 -12.91 17.34 -18.26
N PRO A 202 -12.37 17.48 -19.49
CA PRO A 202 -13.18 17.60 -20.71
C PRO A 202 -14.14 16.40 -20.87
N LEU A 203 -15.32 16.65 -21.43
CA LEU A 203 -16.38 15.63 -21.53
C LEU A 203 -15.95 14.36 -22.28
N ASP A 204 -15.14 14.53 -23.34
CA ASP A 204 -14.58 13.42 -24.11
C ASP A 204 -13.63 12.56 -23.21
N GLN A 205 -12.83 13.19 -22.38
CA GLN A 205 -11.94 12.51 -21.43
C GLN A 205 -12.74 11.81 -20.32
N ILE A 206 -13.81 12.43 -19.82
CA ILE A 206 -14.71 11.78 -18.85
C ILE A 206 -15.28 10.47 -19.44
N ARG A 207 -15.75 10.50 -20.70
CA ARG A 207 -16.27 9.30 -21.36
C ARG A 207 -15.21 8.24 -21.57
N ARG A 208 -14.01 8.63 -22.04
CA ARG A 208 -12.87 7.71 -22.24
C ARG A 208 -12.45 7.05 -20.93
N LEU A 209 -12.29 7.85 -19.88
CA LEU A 209 -11.90 7.35 -18.56
C LEU A 209 -12.95 6.40 -17.98
N TYR A 210 -14.25 6.76 -18.08
CA TYR A 210 -15.35 5.88 -17.66
C TYR A 210 -15.30 4.53 -18.39
N SER A 211 -15.21 4.57 -19.72
CA SER A 211 -15.11 3.35 -20.54
C SER A 211 -13.87 2.53 -20.22
N ALA A 212 -12.73 3.17 -20.01
CA ALA A 212 -11.48 2.49 -19.63
C ALA A 212 -11.60 1.79 -18.29
N LEU A 213 -12.23 2.42 -17.28
CA LEU A 213 -12.45 1.81 -15.97
C LEU A 213 -13.43 0.63 -16.04
N MET A 214 -14.53 0.76 -16.80
CA MET A 214 -15.45 -0.35 -17.02
C MET A 214 -14.78 -1.51 -17.77
N ALA A 215 -14.01 -1.21 -18.81
CA ALA A 215 -13.23 -2.21 -19.54
C ALA A 215 -12.18 -2.91 -18.62
N LEU A 216 -11.59 -2.19 -17.68
CA LEU A 216 -10.62 -2.75 -16.72
C LEU A 216 -11.33 -3.72 -15.75
N ILE A 217 -12.51 -3.37 -15.22
CA ILE A 217 -13.33 -4.29 -14.40
C ILE A 217 -13.67 -5.57 -15.17
N VAL A 218 -14.14 -5.43 -16.42
CA VAL A 218 -14.46 -6.57 -17.30
C VAL A 218 -13.23 -7.42 -17.59
N ARG A 219 -12.08 -6.78 -17.85
CA ARG A 219 -10.81 -7.47 -18.13
C ARG A 219 -10.33 -8.28 -16.92
N LEU A 220 -10.45 -7.72 -15.70
CA LEU A 220 -10.16 -8.44 -14.46
C LEU A 220 -11.06 -9.67 -14.31
N ALA A 221 -12.38 -9.51 -14.50
CA ALA A 221 -13.33 -10.60 -14.37
C ALA A 221 -13.10 -11.70 -15.42
N ARG A 222 -12.75 -11.34 -16.67
CA ARG A 222 -12.34 -12.30 -17.71
C ARG A 222 -11.08 -13.07 -17.34
N ALA A 223 -10.15 -12.43 -16.63
CA ALA A 223 -8.96 -13.07 -16.08
C ALA A 223 -9.25 -13.88 -14.79
N GLY A 224 -10.50 -14.05 -14.39
CA GLY A 224 -10.90 -14.81 -13.20
C GLY A 224 -10.81 -14.02 -11.90
N LEU A 225 -10.63 -12.69 -11.92
CA LEU A 225 -10.37 -11.85 -10.75
C LEU A 225 -11.43 -10.74 -10.58
N ILE A 226 -11.77 -10.44 -9.34
CA ILE A 226 -12.59 -9.28 -8.96
C ILE A 226 -11.77 -8.47 -7.97
N HIS A 227 -11.69 -7.14 -8.16
CA HIS A 227 -10.91 -6.28 -7.28
C HIS A 227 -11.53 -6.22 -5.87
N GLY A 228 -12.84 -6.08 -5.79
CA GLY A 228 -13.59 -6.08 -4.56
C GLY A 228 -13.49 -4.79 -3.73
N ASP A 229 -12.77 -3.77 -4.22
CA ASP A 229 -12.66 -2.43 -3.62
C ASP A 229 -12.27 -1.40 -4.70
N PHE A 230 -12.91 -1.49 -5.86
CA PHE A 230 -12.64 -0.67 -7.04
C PHE A 230 -13.30 0.71 -6.90
N ASN A 231 -12.61 1.62 -6.23
CA ASN A 231 -13.13 2.94 -5.90
C ASN A 231 -12.13 4.05 -6.24
N GLU A 232 -12.56 5.32 -6.12
CA GLU A 232 -11.79 6.52 -6.45
C GLU A 232 -10.49 6.72 -5.64
N PHE A 233 -10.31 5.99 -4.54
CA PHE A 233 -9.10 6.03 -3.72
C PHE A 233 -8.04 5.03 -4.20
N ASN A 234 -8.48 3.94 -4.84
CA ASN A 234 -7.65 2.84 -5.30
C ASN A 234 -7.36 2.91 -6.80
N LEU A 235 -7.68 4.04 -7.41
CA LEU A 235 -7.39 4.37 -8.80
C LEU A 235 -6.54 5.62 -8.88
N LEU A 236 -5.40 5.52 -9.57
CA LEU A 236 -4.60 6.66 -9.94
C LEU A 236 -4.85 6.98 -11.42
N VAL A 237 -4.68 8.22 -11.80
CA VAL A 237 -4.80 8.68 -13.17
C VAL A 237 -3.48 9.33 -13.57
N ARG A 238 -2.85 8.77 -14.59
CA ARG A 238 -1.61 9.28 -15.18
C ARG A 238 -1.94 10.10 -16.41
N GLU A 239 -1.29 11.27 -16.55
CA GLU A 239 -1.31 12.08 -17.78
C GLU A 239 -0.36 11.47 -18.81
N ILE A 240 -0.85 11.28 -20.03
CA ILE A 240 -0.01 10.96 -21.18
C ILE A 240 0.06 12.22 -22.03
N ARG A 241 1.25 12.83 -22.13
CA ARG A 241 1.52 13.94 -23.03
C ARG A 241 2.14 13.38 -24.30
N ASN A 242 1.58 13.73 -25.45
CA ASN A 242 2.23 13.45 -26.73
C ASN A 242 3.44 14.36 -26.84
N GLU A 243 4.64 13.79 -26.86
CA GLU A 243 5.92 14.52 -26.97
C GLU A 243 6.11 15.25 -28.33
N GLU A 244 5.15 15.13 -29.25
CA GLU A 244 5.29 15.66 -30.63
C GLU A 244 5.01 17.17 -30.76
N GLU A 245 4.56 17.90 -29.71
CA GLU A 245 4.21 19.33 -29.80
C GLU A 245 5.19 20.30 -29.10
N ASP A 246 6.28 19.83 -28.45
CA ASP A 246 7.14 20.69 -27.62
C ASP A 246 8.47 21.16 -28.30
N ASP A 247 8.64 20.94 -29.59
CA ASP A 247 9.86 21.37 -30.32
C ASP A 247 9.82 22.83 -30.86
N SER A 248 8.87 23.67 -30.45
CA SER A 248 8.70 25.01 -30.99
C SER A 248 8.81 26.18 -30.01
N VAL A 249 9.51 26.05 -28.87
CA VAL A 249 9.93 27.25 -28.13
C VAL A 249 11.36 27.05 -27.61
N SER A 250 12.33 27.29 -28.47
CA SER A 250 13.73 27.50 -28.04
C SER A 250 14.09 28.98 -28.15
N ALA A 251 14.84 29.43 -27.17
CA ALA A 251 15.72 30.59 -27.08
C ALA A 251 15.06 31.96 -26.74
N GLU A 252 15.38 32.47 -25.63
CA GLU A 252 16.33 33.52 -25.33
C GLU A 252 16.13 34.09 -23.92
N GLY A 253 17.22 34.29 -23.21
CA GLY A 253 17.32 35.42 -22.32
C GLY A 253 17.81 35.21 -20.89
N ASP A 254 19.13 35.13 -20.75
CA ASP A 254 19.97 35.79 -19.73
C ASP A 254 19.59 35.83 -18.24
N THR A 255 20.54 35.37 -17.47
CA THR A 255 20.74 35.51 -16.02
C THR A 255 20.89 36.97 -15.54
N PRO A 256 20.73 37.29 -14.23
CA PRO A 256 21.79 37.02 -13.28
C PRO A 256 21.33 36.57 -11.86
N ALA A 257 22.29 35.93 -11.17
CA ALA A 257 22.29 35.51 -9.81
C ALA A 257 22.07 36.65 -8.81
N THR A 258 21.27 36.38 -7.76
CA THR A 258 21.46 36.98 -6.44
C THR A 258 21.14 35.98 -5.32
N ASP A 259 22.14 35.81 -4.52
CA ASP A 259 22.26 35.09 -3.27
C ASP A 259 21.30 35.66 -2.21
N VAL A 260 20.40 34.87 -1.61
CA VAL A 260 19.86 35.10 -0.25
C VAL A 260 19.51 33.78 0.43
N ARG A 261 20.02 33.65 1.61
CA ARG A 261 19.96 32.53 2.55
C ARG A 261 18.56 32.16 3.03
N SER A 262 18.44 30.85 3.31
CA SER A 262 17.65 30.18 4.38
C SER A 262 16.13 30.33 4.38
N GLU A 263 15.52 29.21 4.17
CA GLU A 263 14.31 28.64 4.76
C GLU A 263 13.48 27.90 3.72
N GLY A 264 13.44 26.54 3.85
CA GLY A 264 12.41 25.72 3.19
C GLY A 264 12.63 25.50 1.71
N VAL A 265 13.35 24.45 1.35
CA VAL A 265 13.46 23.98 -0.03
C VAL A 265 12.07 23.57 -0.52
N VAL A 266 11.52 24.37 -1.44
CA VAL A 266 10.36 24.02 -2.24
C VAL A 266 10.88 23.50 -3.56
N GLU A 267 10.88 22.21 -3.78
CA GLU A 267 11.12 21.63 -5.09
C GLU A 267 9.79 21.60 -5.87
N HIS A 268 9.72 22.36 -6.92
CA HIS A 268 8.65 22.31 -7.91
C HIS A 268 8.96 21.21 -8.93
N GLY A 269 8.32 20.05 -8.80
CA GLY A 269 8.05 19.21 -9.94
C GLY A 269 6.92 19.85 -10.75
N LYS A 270 7.02 19.83 -12.09
CA LYS A 270 6.02 20.44 -12.99
C LYS A 270 4.60 19.99 -12.59
N GLY A 271 3.80 20.93 -12.05
CA GLY A 271 2.38 20.72 -11.72
C GLY A 271 2.04 20.36 -10.26
N PHE A 272 3.00 20.38 -9.32
CA PHE A 272 2.75 19.95 -7.95
C PHE A 272 3.33 20.91 -6.89
N THR A 273 2.49 21.47 -6.00
CA THR A 273 2.92 22.27 -4.85
C THR A 273 2.66 21.50 -3.57
N ARG A 274 3.71 21.24 -2.79
CA ARG A 274 3.66 20.46 -1.55
C ARG A 274 3.69 21.41 -0.34
N ILE A 275 2.72 21.26 0.56
CA ILE A 275 2.77 21.87 1.91
C ILE A 275 2.67 20.75 2.94
N VAL A 276 3.67 20.66 3.82
CA VAL A 276 3.68 19.75 4.97
C VAL A 276 3.48 20.56 6.25
N LYS A 277 2.42 20.32 6.98
CA LYS A 277 2.35 20.57 8.42
C LYS A 277 1.59 19.45 9.11
N ALA A 278 2.23 18.94 10.15
CA ALA A 278 1.62 18.03 11.10
C ALA A 278 0.86 18.83 12.16
N ASP A 279 -0.31 18.36 12.56
CA ASP A 279 -0.67 18.41 13.97
C ASP A 279 -1.70 17.34 14.33
N SER A 280 -1.60 16.94 15.56
CA SER A 280 -2.24 15.89 16.31
C SER A 280 -3.75 16.09 16.51
N ALA A 281 -4.56 15.01 16.52
CA ALA A 281 -5.67 14.87 17.47
C ALA A 281 -6.29 13.47 17.51
N SER A 282 -6.44 13.02 18.67
CA SER A 282 -7.43 12.26 19.45
C SER A 282 -8.47 11.39 18.73
N GLU A 283 -8.53 10.17 19.24
CA GLU A 283 -9.52 9.13 19.01
C GLU A 283 -10.89 9.54 19.55
N GLU A 284 -11.94 9.37 18.76
CA GLU A 284 -13.30 9.07 19.22
C GLU A 284 -13.98 8.17 18.20
N GLU A 285 -14.53 7.05 18.71
CA GLU A 285 -15.40 6.14 17.98
C GLU A 285 -16.73 6.84 17.71
N SER A 286 -17.18 6.87 16.45
CA SER A 286 -18.55 7.20 16.12
C SER A 286 -19.06 6.38 14.93
N GLU A 287 -20.32 6.02 15.08
CA GLU A 287 -21.16 5.21 14.24
C GLU A 287 -21.30 5.80 12.83
N GLU A 288 -21.50 4.89 11.84
CA GLU A 288 -21.67 5.21 10.42
C GLU A 288 -22.94 6.07 10.22
N GLU A 289 -22.79 7.38 10.30
CA GLU A 289 -23.68 8.31 9.64
C GLU A 289 -22.97 8.90 8.43
N ASP A 290 -23.66 9.01 7.29
CA ASP A 290 -23.19 9.64 6.05
C ASP A 290 -22.84 11.12 6.32
N GLU A 291 -21.71 11.38 6.96
CA GLU A 291 -21.20 12.74 7.12
C GLU A 291 -20.59 13.18 5.78
N GLU A 292 -21.14 14.27 5.25
CA GLU A 292 -20.53 15.10 4.23
C GLU A 292 -19.19 15.59 4.80
N GLU A 293 -18.08 14.88 4.50
CA GLU A 293 -16.73 15.30 4.88
C GLU A 293 -16.45 16.67 4.26
N ASP A 294 -16.26 17.64 5.13
CA ASP A 294 -15.87 19.02 4.82
C ASP A 294 -14.55 19.02 4.02
N ASP A 295 -14.62 19.49 2.77
CA ASP A 295 -13.60 19.43 1.72
C ASP A 295 -12.40 20.37 1.97
N THR A 296 -12.16 20.77 3.22
CA THR A 296 -11.14 21.77 3.62
C THR A 296 -9.82 21.18 4.14
N SER A 297 -9.62 19.86 4.05
CA SER A 297 -8.36 19.22 4.46
C SER A 297 -7.20 19.56 3.51
N PRO A 298 -6.01 19.94 4.00
CA PRO A 298 -4.85 20.27 3.17
C PRO A 298 -4.28 19.12 2.31
N LEU A 299 -4.83 17.91 2.43
CA LEU A 299 -4.54 16.75 1.57
C LEU A 299 -5.41 16.71 0.31
N ASN A 300 -6.37 17.62 0.15
CA ASN A 300 -7.26 17.71 -0.99
C ASN A 300 -6.75 18.75 -1.99
N GLN A 301 -5.58 18.51 -2.60
CA GLN A 301 -5.22 19.27 -3.79
C GLN A 301 -6.13 18.83 -4.94
N VAL A 302 -6.91 19.80 -5.42
CA VAL A 302 -7.77 19.62 -6.59
C VAL A 302 -6.90 19.73 -7.83
N VAL A 303 -6.95 18.73 -8.71
CA VAL A 303 -6.24 18.70 -9.99
C VAL A 303 -7.22 18.96 -11.10
N GLU A 304 -6.93 19.96 -11.92
CA GLU A 304 -7.66 20.28 -13.15
C GLU A 304 -6.80 19.86 -14.33
N LEU A 305 -7.32 18.97 -15.17
CA LEU A 305 -6.64 18.52 -16.39
C LEU A 305 -7.18 19.30 -17.58
N GLY A 306 -6.26 19.90 -18.35
CA GLY A 306 -6.57 20.74 -19.50
C GLY A 306 -7.02 19.97 -20.75
N GLU A 307 -7.37 20.71 -21.80
CA GLU A 307 -7.67 20.14 -23.11
C GLU A 307 -6.42 19.49 -23.75
N GLY A 308 -6.63 18.39 -24.47
CA GLY A 308 -5.55 17.67 -25.18
C GLY A 308 -4.75 16.67 -24.33
N VAL A 309 -4.97 16.61 -23.01
CA VAL A 309 -4.30 15.64 -22.14
C VAL A 309 -5.01 14.29 -22.23
N GLN A 310 -4.28 13.24 -22.56
CA GLN A 310 -4.80 11.86 -22.45
C GLN A 310 -4.55 11.34 -21.04
N VAL A 311 -5.51 10.57 -20.51
CA VAL A 311 -5.46 10.01 -19.17
C VAL A 311 -5.52 8.49 -19.21
N GLU A 312 -4.68 7.85 -18.39
CA GLU A 312 -4.63 6.40 -18.21
C GLU A 312 -4.85 6.03 -16.73
N PRO A 313 -5.80 5.11 -16.44
CA PRO A 313 -6.00 4.65 -15.07
C PRO A 313 -4.92 3.65 -14.66
N ILE A 314 -4.45 3.75 -13.41
CA ILE A 314 -3.56 2.79 -12.76
C ILE A 314 -4.26 2.25 -11.51
N LEU A 315 -4.33 0.92 -11.38
CA LEU A 315 -5.00 0.24 -10.28
C LEU A 315 -4.01 -0.05 -9.15
N ILE A 316 -4.44 0.19 -7.91
CA ILE A 316 -3.66 -0.07 -6.70
C ILE A 316 -4.52 -0.74 -5.62
N ASP A 317 -3.87 -1.28 -4.58
CA ASP A 317 -4.50 -1.85 -3.37
C ASP A 317 -5.26 -3.17 -3.59
N PHE A 318 -4.52 -4.27 -3.75
CA PHE A 318 -5.03 -5.60 -4.12
C PHE A 318 -5.41 -6.58 -2.98
N PRO A 319 -5.27 -6.28 -1.68
CA PRO A 319 -5.51 -7.27 -0.63
C PRO A 319 -6.93 -7.82 -0.57
N GLN A 320 -7.92 -7.11 -1.12
CA GLN A 320 -9.33 -7.52 -1.14
C GLN A 320 -9.73 -8.32 -2.38
N MET A 321 -8.82 -8.49 -3.35
CA MET A 321 -9.12 -9.24 -4.57
C MET A 321 -9.53 -10.68 -4.28
N VAL A 322 -10.51 -11.15 -5.02
CA VAL A 322 -11.06 -12.51 -4.95
C VAL A 322 -11.15 -13.13 -6.34
N SER A 323 -11.28 -14.47 -6.38
CA SER A 323 -11.61 -15.18 -7.61
C SER A 323 -13.06 -14.95 -8.02
N THR A 324 -13.35 -15.04 -9.32
CA THR A 324 -14.73 -15.06 -9.85
C THR A 324 -15.54 -16.28 -9.39
N ASP A 325 -14.87 -17.32 -8.86
CA ASP A 325 -15.54 -18.50 -8.26
C ASP A 325 -15.91 -18.26 -6.77
N HIS A 326 -15.61 -17.08 -6.22
CA HIS A 326 -15.98 -16.76 -4.85
C HIS A 326 -17.51 -16.72 -4.67
N PRO A 327 -18.09 -17.21 -3.55
CA PRO A 327 -19.54 -17.25 -3.33
C PRO A 327 -20.27 -15.90 -3.48
N ASN A 328 -19.56 -14.78 -3.25
CA ASN A 328 -20.09 -13.43 -3.34
C ASN A 328 -19.52 -12.67 -4.55
N ALA A 329 -19.07 -13.37 -5.59
CA ALA A 329 -18.42 -12.76 -6.75
C ALA A 329 -19.31 -11.74 -7.47
N ASP A 330 -20.57 -12.10 -7.71
CA ASP A 330 -21.59 -11.27 -8.30
C ASP A 330 -21.78 -9.95 -7.55
N MET A 331 -22.00 -10.02 -6.24
CA MET A 331 -22.17 -8.86 -5.38
C MET A 331 -20.92 -7.94 -5.38
N LEU A 332 -19.71 -8.52 -5.36
CA LEU A 332 -18.47 -7.76 -5.36
C LEU A 332 -18.22 -7.08 -6.70
N PHE A 333 -18.50 -7.76 -7.80
CA PHE A 333 -18.42 -7.18 -9.14
C PHE A 333 -19.40 -6.01 -9.31
N ASP A 334 -20.67 -6.22 -8.93
CA ASP A 334 -21.69 -5.17 -9.01
C ASP A 334 -21.32 -3.97 -8.11
N ARG A 335 -20.72 -4.22 -6.96
CA ARG A 335 -20.21 -3.15 -6.09
C ARG A 335 -19.11 -2.34 -6.77
N ASP A 336 -18.12 -2.99 -7.40
CA ASP A 336 -17.05 -2.33 -8.10
C ASP A 336 -17.58 -1.45 -9.26
N VAL A 337 -18.49 -1.98 -10.08
CA VAL A 337 -19.18 -1.23 -11.15
C VAL A 337 -19.94 -0.04 -10.59
N ASN A 338 -20.74 -0.24 -9.53
CA ASN A 338 -21.55 0.81 -8.94
C ASN A 338 -20.71 1.89 -8.24
N CYS A 339 -19.53 1.57 -7.69
CA CYS A 339 -18.60 2.56 -7.15
C CYS A 339 -18.15 3.54 -8.24
N VAL A 340 -17.74 3.05 -9.41
CA VAL A 340 -17.35 3.90 -10.54
C VAL A 340 -18.55 4.75 -11.00
N ARG A 341 -19.74 4.14 -11.23
CA ARG A 341 -20.94 4.87 -11.65
C ARG A 341 -21.29 6.00 -10.67
N ARG A 342 -21.30 5.70 -9.38
CA ARG A 342 -21.59 6.67 -8.31
C ARG A 342 -20.60 7.82 -8.29
N PHE A 343 -19.30 7.52 -8.43
CA PHE A 343 -18.25 8.53 -8.47
C PHE A 343 -18.44 9.47 -9.67
N PHE A 344 -18.60 8.95 -10.89
CA PHE A 344 -18.77 9.77 -12.10
C PHE A 344 -20.05 10.62 -12.05
N ARG A 345 -21.14 10.08 -11.53
CA ARG A 345 -22.37 10.84 -11.32
C ARG A 345 -22.19 12.00 -10.33
N LYS A 346 -21.52 11.73 -9.19
CA LYS A 346 -21.33 12.76 -8.16
C LYS A 346 -20.29 13.81 -8.58
N ARG A 347 -19.16 13.38 -9.14
CA ARG A 347 -18.00 14.25 -9.42
C ARG A 347 -18.14 15.02 -10.73
N PHE A 348 -18.48 14.32 -11.81
CA PHE A 348 -18.54 14.88 -13.16
C PHE A 348 -19.95 15.07 -13.69
N ARG A 349 -20.99 14.76 -12.91
CA ARG A 349 -22.40 14.76 -13.35
C ARG A 349 -22.62 13.95 -14.64
N PHE A 350 -21.82 12.90 -14.80
CA PHE A 350 -21.86 12.00 -15.93
C PHE A 350 -22.51 10.67 -15.52
N GLU A 351 -23.48 10.22 -16.30
CA GLU A 351 -24.17 8.95 -16.12
C GLU A 351 -24.26 8.25 -17.47
N SER A 352 -23.96 6.96 -17.50
CA SER A 352 -24.10 6.08 -18.64
C SER A 352 -25.17 5.03 -18.34
N GLU A 353 -26.04 4.77 -19.31
CA GLU A 353 -27.04 3.69 -19.24
C GLU A 353 -26.39 2.32 -19.48
N GLU A 354 -25.26 2.31 -20.21
CA GLU A 354 -24.50 1.10 -20.50
C GLU A 354 -23.46 0.83 -19.42
N PHE A 355 -23.55 -0.34 -18.80
CA PHE A 355 -22.58 -0.84 -17.83
C PHE A 355 -22.56 -2.36 -17.82
N PRO A 356 -21.42 -3.01 -17.54
CA PRO A 356 -21.31 -4.45 -17.56
C PRO A 356 -22.04 -5.08 -16.37
N THR A 357 -22.68 -6.23 -16.59
CA THR A 357 -23.21 -7.09 -15.53
C THR A 357 -22.32 -8.33 -15.37
N PHE A 358 -22.25 -8.87 -14.15
CA PHE A 358 -21.45 -10.07 -13.88
C PHE A 358 -21.87 -11.25 -14.76
N ALA A 359 -23.18 -11.45 -14.92
CA ALA A 359 -23.74 -12.55 -15.72
C ALA A 359 -23.28 -12.49 -17.18
N GLU A 360 -23.37 -11.32 -17.84
CA GLU A 360 -22.94 -11.12 -19.23
C GLU A 360 -21.44 -11.36 -19.40
N VAL A 361 -20.62 -10.86 -18.46
CA VAL A 361 -19.17 -11.07 -18.52
C VAL A 361 -18.83 -12.55 -18.37
N MET A 362 -19.44 -13.26 -17.43
CA MET A 362 -19.18 -14.68 -17.19
C MET A 362 -19.70 -15.58 -18.32
N GLU A 363 -20.75 -15.18 -19.04
CA GLU A 363 -21.21 -15.90 -20.23
C GLU A 363 -20.16 -15.84 -21.35
N THR A 364 -19.43 -14.73 -21.49
CA THR A 364 -18.34 -14.62 -22.45
C THR A 364 -17.11 -15.41 -22.02
N VAL A 365 -16.80 -15.48 -20.71
CA VAL A 365 -15.63 -16.20 -20.14
C VAL A 365 -15.75 -17.73 -20.30
N ARG A 366 -16.94 -18.30 -20.15
CA ARG A 366 -17.17 -19.76 -20.31
C ARG A 366 -16.76 -20.31 -21.67
N ARG A 367 -16.47 -19.44 -22.64
CA ARG A 367 -16.02 -19.80 -23.97
C ARG A 367 -14.49 -19.85 -24.12
N ASP A 368 -13.72 -19.29 -23.15
CA ASP A 368 -12.27 -19.11 -23.27
C ASP A 368 -11.59 -19.34 -21.91
N GLU A 369 -11.41 -20.62 -21.55
CA GLU A 369 -10.82 -21.01 -20.24
C GLU A 369 -9.29 -20.83 -20.16
N SER A 370 -8.63 -20.31 -21.20
CA SER A 370 -7.16 -20.38 -21.33
C SER A 370 -6.35 -19.36 -20.54
N GLU A 371 -6.97 -18.34 -19.91
CA GLU A 371 -6.23 -17.21 -19.27
C GLU A 371 -6.66 -16.89 -17.83
N ARG A 372 -6.98 -17.90 -17.04
CA ARG A 372 -7.41 -17.67 -15.65
C ARG A 372 -6.20 -17.37 -14.74
N LEU A 373 -6.11 -16.14 -14.26
CA LEU A 373 -5.05 -15.67 -13.34
C LEU A 373 -5.32 -15.99 -11.87
N ASP A 374 -6.58 -16.21 -11.48
CA ASP A 374 -6.95 -16.55 -10.12
C ASP A 374 -6.28 -17.85 -9.63
N VAL A 375 -6.13 -18.84 -10.48
CA VAL A 375 -5.41 -20.09 -10.18
C VAL A 375 -3.94 -19.81 -9.86
N LEU A 376 -3.30 -18.94 -10.64
CA LEU A 376 -1.92 -18.50 -10.38
C LEU A 376 -1.80 -17.74 -9.07
N CYS A 377 -2.73 -16.81 -8.81
CA CYS A 377 -2.78 -16.06 -7.55
C CYS A 377 -2.96 -16.97 -6.33
N LEU A 378 -3.81 -17.99 -6.42
CA LEU A 378 -4.01 -18.96 -5.35
C LEU A 378 -2.76 -19.80 -5.08
N LEU A 379 -2.00 -20.16 -6.10
CA LEU A 379 -0.73 -20.89 -5.93
C LEU A 379 0.30 -20.08 -5.14
N TYR A 380 0.40 -18.76 -5.41
CA TYR A 380 1.34 -17.88 -4.72
C TYR A 380 0.88 -17.44 -3.32
N THR A 381 -0.42 -17.44 -3.06
CA THR A 381 -1.00 -17.02 -1.78
C THR A 381 -1.36 -18.16 -0.84
N SER A 382 -1.27 -19.41 -1.30
CA SER A 382 -1.47 -20.58 -0.44
C SER A 382 -0.38 -20.64 0.64
N PRO A 383 -0.74 -20.82 1.91
CA PRO A 383 0.25 -20.94 2.97
C PRO A 383 1.19 -22.10 2.67
N SER A 384 2.49 -21.83 2.70
CA SER A 384 3.52 -22.87 2.54
C SER A 384 3.30 -23.99 3.55
N PRO A 385 3.56 -25.27 3.22
CA PRO A 385 3.51 -26.36 4.19
C PRO A 385 4.35 -26.10 5.45
N ARG A 386 5.37 -25.22 5.36
CA ARG A 386 6.20 -24.78 6.50
C ARG A 386 5.49 -23.77 7.42
N ASP A 387 4.42 -23.15 6.99
CA ASP A 387 3.61 -22.22 7.80
C ASP A 387 2.45 -22.93 8.51
N LEU A 388 2.25 -24.23 8.22
CA LEU A 388 1.21 -25.10 8.80
C LEU A 388 1.72 -26.01 9.93
N SER A 389 3.04 -26.02 10.20
CA SER A 389 3.67 -26.82 11.26
C SER A 389 3.93 -26.04 12.55
#